data_024913469aca44ca76413e2a7826b5e6
#
_entry.id   024913469aca44ca76413e2a7826b5e6
#
_cell.length_a   1.000
_cell.length_b   1.000
_cell.length_c   1.000
_cell.angle_alpha   90.00
_cell.angle_beta   90.00
_cell.angle_gamma   90.00
#
_symmetry.space_group_name_H-M   'P 1'
#
loop_
_entity.id
_entity.type
_entity.pdbx_description
1 polymer ?
#
loop_
_entity_poly.entity_id
_entity_poly.type
_entity_poly.pdbx_seq_one_letter_code
_entity_poly.pdbx_strand_id
1 'polypeptide(L)'
;MDQFERVSVIKKANIYHGGKVTSRTILFEDGTRKTLGIILPGEYEFGTDEKELMEILGGNLKALLPGSDNWEIYEAGQAFTVPASSRFKVSTDEVTDYCCSYIKE
;
A
#
# COMPACT_ATOMS: atom_id res chain seq x y z
N MET A 1 16.79 7.62 1.64
CA MET A 1 16.98 6.72 2.78
C MET A 1 16.23 5.45 2.53
N ASP A 2 16.94 4.35 2.70
CA ASP A 2 16.36 3.05 2.33
C ASP A 2 15.84 2.30 3.54
N GLN A 3 15.72 2.96 4.68
CA GLN A 3 15.25 2.31 5.90
C GLN A 3 14.58 3.30 6.83
N PHE A 4 13.67 2.78 7.64
CA PHE A 4 13.12 3.53 8.77
C PHE A 4 13.97 3.27 9.99
N GLU A 5 14.16 4.31 10.82
CA GLU A 5 14.91 4.19 12.06
C GLU A 5 14.04 4.53 13.25
N ARG A 6 14.36 3.96 14.41
CA ARG A 6 13.65 4.16 15.66
C ARG A 6 12.16 3.89 15.53
N VAL A 7 11.83 2.75 14.93
CA VAL A 7 10.46 2.34 14.74
C VAL A 7 10.19 1.04 15.48
N SER A 8 8.92 0.80 15.75
CA SER A 8 8.45 -0.48 16.25
C SER A 8 7.77 -1.22 15.13
N VAL A 9 8.00 -2.52 15.06
CA VAL A 9 7.35 -3.38 14.07
C VAL A 9 6.42 -4.33 14.81
N ILE A 10 5.13 -4.32 14.44
CA ILE A 10 4.20 -5.29 14.99
C ILE A 10 4.49 -6.63 14.34
N LYS A 11 4.78 -7.64 15.15
CA LYS A 11 5.26 -8.93 14.65
C LYS A 11 4.25 -9.67 13.77
N LYS A 12 2.98 -9.59 14.10
CA LYS A 12 1.95 -10.32 13.36
C LYS A 12 1.63 -9.60 12.05
N ALA A 13 1.66 -10.33 10.96
CA ALA A 13 1.37 -9.77 9.65
C ALA A 13 -0.11 -9.45 9.48
N ASN A 14 -0.40 -8.45 8.67
CA ASN A 14 -1.72 -8.18 8.13
C ASN A 14 -1.85 -9.02 6.86
N ILE A 15 -2.87 -9.87 6.80
CA ILE A 15 -3.04 -10.81 5.70
C ILE A 15 -4.34 -10.50 4.99
N TYR A 16 -4.26 -10.28 3.69
CA TYR A 16 -5.41 -9.98 2.84
C TYR A 16 -5.46 -10.97 1.67
N HIS A 17 -6.67 -11.18 1.16
CA HIS A 17 -6.89 -12.00 -0.05
C HIS A 17 -6.21 -13.36 0.03
N GLY A 18 -6.36 -14.04 1.18
CA GLY A 18 -5.84 -15.40 1.35
C GLY A 18 -4.32 -15.49 1.38
N GLY A 19 -3.64 -14.40 1.72
CA GLY A 19 -2.18 -14.37 1.79
C GLY A 19 -1.51 -13.83 0.54
N LYS A 20 -2.28 -13.45 -0.47
CA LYS A 20 -1.72 -12.89 -1.71
C LYS A 20 -1.27 -11.45 -1.55
N VAL A 21 -1.78 -10.77 -0.52
CA VAL A 21 -1.31 -9.45 -0.13
C VAL A 21 -1.04 -9.49 1.35
N THR A 22 0.16 -9.10 1.76
CA THR A 22 0.55 -9.08 3.17
C THR A 22 1.28 -7.79 3.49
N SER A 23 1.23 -7.37 4.76
CA SER A 23 2.01 -6.23 5.22
C SER A 23 2.36 -6.38 6.69
N ARG A 24 3.36 -5.61 7.13
CA ARG A 24 3.74 -5.46 8.53
C ARG A 24 3.53 -4.02 8.93
N THR A 25 2.97 -3.82 10.10
CA THR A 25 2.70 -2.48 10.62
C THR A 25 3.94 -1.92 11.28
N ILE A 26 4.30 -0.70 10.89
CA ILE A 26 5.43 0.05 11.41
C ILE A 26 4.88 1.23 12.19
N LEU A 27 5.31 1.37 13.44
CA LEU A 27 4.89 2.48 14.31
C LEU A 27 6.08 3.41 14.54
N PHE A 28 5.85 4.69 14.32
CA PHE A 28 6.85 5.73 14.49
C PHE A 28 6.72 6.39 15.87
N GLU A 29 7.77 7.05 16.31
CA GLU A 29 7.79 7.69 17.62
C GLU A 29 6.75 8.79 17.78
N ASP A 30 6.40 9.46 16.69
CA ASP A 30 5.40 10.53 16.70
C ASP A 30 3.95 10.01 16.63
N GLY A 31 3.77 8.70 16.66
CA GLY A 31 2.45 8.09 16.60
C GLY A 31 1.93 7.79 15.20
N THR A 32 2.68 8.15 14.16
CA THR A 32 2.25 7.82 12.79
C THR A 32 2.44 6.34 12.51
N ARG A 33 1.66 5.83 11.57
CA ARG A 33 1.64 4.42 11.20
C ARG A 33 1.81 4.28 9.70
N LYS A 34 2.66 3.33 9.30
CA LYS A 34 2.80 2.92 7.92
C LYS A 34 2.80 1.39 7.87
N THR A 35 2.62 0.84 6.69
CA THR A 35 2.78 -0.59 6.48
C THR A 35 3.75 -0.83 5.34
N LEU A 36 4.53 -1.91 5.46
CA LEU A 36 5.42 -2.38 4.40
C LEU A 36 4.94 -3.75 3.99
N GLY A 37 4.74 -3.95 2.72
CA GLY A 37 4.13 -5.19 2.28
C GLY A 37 4.47 -5.63 0.87
N ILE A 38 3.90 -6.77 0.51
CA ILE A 38 4.07 -7.43 -0.78
C ILE A 38 2.71 -7.71 -1.37
N ILE A 39 2.56 -7.45 -2.66
CA ILE A 39 1.39 -7.82 -3.46
C ILE A 39 1.85 -8.85 -4.49
N LEU A 40 1.26 -10.05 -4.43
CA LEU A 40 1.54 -11.10 -5.42
C LEU A 40 0.73 -10.85 -6.69
N PRO A 41 1.13 -11.45 -7.83
CA PRO A 41 0.37 -11.25 -9.07
C PRO A 41 -1.11 -11.55 -8.92
N GLY A 42 -1.94 -10.68 -9.48
CA GLY A 42 -3.38 -10.78 -9.40
C GLY A 42 -4.04 -9.41 -9.41
N GLU A 43 -5.36 -9.42 -9.28
CA GLU A 43 -6.15 -8.20 -9.16
C GLU A 43 -6.90 -8.23 -7.84
N TYR A 44 -6.87 -7.10 -7.11
CA TYR A 44 -7.42 -7.02 -5.76
C TYR A 44 -8.16 -5.71 -5.56
N GLU A 45 -9.18 -5.74 -4.71
CA GLU A 45 -9.91 -4.54 -4.32
C GLU A 45 -9.71 -4.28 -2.84
N PHE A 46 -9.52 -3.03 -2.48
CA PHE A 46 -9.32 -2.59 -1.09
C PHE A 46 -10.22 -1.40 -0.77
N GLY A 47 -10.63 -1.33 0.50
CA GLY A 47 -11.30 -0.16 1.02
C GLY A 47 -10.36 0.66 1.89
N THR A 48 -10.64 1.95 2.03
CA THR A 48 -9.89 2.84 2.89
C THR A 48 -10.78 3.41 3.98
N ASP A 49 -10.24 3.54 5.17
CA ASP A 49 -10.86 4.31 6.26
C ASP A 49 -10.22 5.70 6.32
N GLU A 50 -8.90 5.75 6.21
CA GLU A 50 -8.12 6.97 6.17
C GLU A 50 -7.57 7.19 4.76
N LYS A 51 -7.18 8.42 4.46
CA LYS A 51 -6.43 8.70 3.23
C LYS A 51 -5.13 7.90 3.25
N GLU A 52 -4.75 7.35 2.11
CA GLU A 52 -3.55 6.53 1.99
C GLU A 52 -2.62 7.08 0.93
N LEU A 53 -1.31 7.06 1.23
CA LEU A 53 -0.27 7.28 0.24
C LEU A 53 0.38 5.93 -0.03
N MET A 54 0.26 5.45 -1.26
CA MET A 54 0.85 4.18 -1.69
C MET A 54 2.13 4.47 -2.48
N GLU A 55 3.25 4.00 -1.96
CA GLU A 55 4.55 4.13 -2.62
C GLU A 55 4.98 2.78 -3.14
N ILE A 56 5.40 2.71 -4.40
CA ILE A 56 5.88 1.48 -5.02
C ILE A 56 7.40 1.44 -4.87
N LEU A 57 7.89 0.42 -4.18
CA LEU A 57 9.30 0.26 -3.88
C LEU A 57 10.00 -0.69 -4.85
N GLY A 58 9.26 -1.66 -5.38
CA GLY A 58 9.78 -2.60 -6.35
C GLY A 58 8.64 -3.17 -7.17
N GLY A 59 8.93 -3.63 -8.38
CA GLY A 59 7.91 -4.11 -9.30
C GLY A 59 7.15 -2.98 -9.97
N ASN A 60 5.92 -3.26 -10.36
CA ASN A 60 5.01 -2.23 -10.88
C ASN A 60 3.57 -2.62 -10.52
N LEU A 61 2.70 -1.63 -10.53
CA LEU A 61 1.33 -1.81 -10.11
C LEU A 61 0.43 -0.95 -10.98
N LYS A 62 -0.69 -1.53 -11.42
CA LYS A 62 -1.77 -0.76 -12.03
C LYS A 62 -2.79 -0.48 -10.95
N ALA A 63 -3.30 0.74 -10.93
CA ALA A 63 -4.33 1.13 -9.97
C ALA A 63 -5.51 1.76 -10.68
N LEU A 64 -6.71 1.38 -10.23
CA LEU A 64 -7.96 2.00 -10.65
C LEU A 64 -8.48 2.76 -9.44
N LEU A 65 -8.33 4.08 -9.48
CA LEU A 65 -8.64 4.94 -8.34
C LEU A 65 -10.13 5.29 -8.31
N PRO A 66 -10.65 5.70 -7.14
CA PRO A 66 -12.08 6.05 -7.02
C PRO A 66 -12.48 7.13 -8.01
N GLY A 67 -13.60 6.90 -8.69
CA GLY A 67 -14.12 7.85 -9.67
C GLY A 67 -13.43 7.84 -11.02
N SER A 68 -12.43 6.99 -11.20
CA SER A 68 -11.72 6.89 -12.47
C SER A 68 -12.14 5.63 -13.21
N ASP A 69 -12.22 5.73 -14.54
CA ASP A 69 -12.48 4.57 -15.40
C ASP A 69 -11.19 4.04 -16.05
N ASN A 70 -10.05 4.67 -15.76
CA ASN A 70 -8.79 4.32 -16.40
C ASN A 70 -7.80 3.78 -15.37
N TRP A 71 -7.20 2.64 -15.71
CA TRP A 71 -6.09 2.08 -14.96
C TRP A 71 -4.82 2.88 -15.26
N GLU A 72 -4.08 3.22 -14.22
CA GLU A 72 -2.79 3.90 -14.35
C GLU A 72 -1.69 3.02 -13.82
N ILE A 73 -0.51 3.09 -14.44
CA ILE A 73 0.65 2.27 -14.07
C ILE A 73 1.58 3.10 -13.19
N TYR A 74 1.99 2.50 -12.07
CA TYR A 74 2.97 3.09 -11.16
C TYR A 74 4.13 2.14 -11.02
N GLU A 75 5.33 2.65 -11.30
CA GLU A 75 6.55 1.86 -11.23
C GLU A 75 7.32 2.18 -9.95
N ALA A 76 8.37 1.40 -9.67
CA ALA A 76 9.22 1.64 -8.50
C ALA A 76 9.69 3.09 -8.47
N GLY A 77 9.54 3.72 -7.31
CA GLY A 77 9.87 5.12 -7.10
C GLY A 77 8.70 6.07 -7.30
N GLN A 78 7.55 5.57 -7.75
CA GLN A 78 6.34 6.38 -7.94
C GLN A 78 5.34 6.11 -6.82
N ALA A 79 4.38 7.01 -6.67
CA ALA A 79 3.39 6.93 -5.62
C ALA A 79 2.06 7.48 -6.09
N PHE A 80 0.98 7.08 -5.39
CA PHE A 80 -0.35 7.64 -5.62
C PHE A 80 -1.09 7.73 -4.30
N THR A 81 -2.10 8.61 -4.24
CA THR A 81 -2.93 8.76 -3.05
C THR A 81 -4.34 8.23 -3.31
N VAL A 82 -4.94 7.70 -2.25
CA VAL A 82 -6.32 7.22 -2.29
C VAL A 82 -7.10 7.97 -1.21
N PRO A 83 -8.26 8.57 -1.54
CA PRO A 83 -9.04 9.29 -0.54
C PRO A 83 -9.54 8.38 0.57
N ALA A 84 -9.84 8.98 1.73
CA ALA A 84 -10.50 8.26 2.82
C ALA A 84 -11.89 7.77 2.41
N SER A 85 -12.36 6.73 3.09
CA SER A 85 -13.73 6.21 2.92
C SER A 85 -14.06 5.88 1.47
N SER A 86 -13.12 5.23 0.79
CA SER A 86 -13.21 4.93 -0.64
C SER A 86 -12.84 3.48 -0.90
N ARG A 87 -12.97 3.08 -2.16
CA ARG A 87 -12.51 1.78 -2.63
C ARG A 87 -11.67 1.96 -3.89
N PHE A 88 -10.66 1.12 -4.04
CA PHE A 88 -9.80 1.16 -5.23
C PHE A 88 -9.36 -0.26 -5.58
N LYS A 89 -8.92 -0.44 -6.81
CA LYS A 89 -8.42 -1.73 -7.27
C LYS A 89 -6.97 -1.61 -7.68
N VAL A 90 -6.23 -2.68 -7.48
CA VAL A 90 -4.85 -2.79 -7.94
C VAL A 90 -4.70 -4.08 -8.72
N SER A 91 -3.77 -4.08 -9.66
CA SER A 91 -3.49 -5.25 -10.49
C SER A 91 -2.00 -5.27 -10.80
N THR A 92 -1.40 -6.45 -10.70
CA THR A 92 0.00 -6.62 -11.08
C THR A 92 0.22 -8.03 -11.63
N ASP A 93 1.18 -8.16 -12.53
CA ASP A 93 1.60 -9.45 -13.06
C ASP A 93 2.98 -9.87 -12.53
N GLU A 94 3.52 -9.10 -11.59
CA GLU A 94 4.77 -9.47 -10.91
C GLU A 94 4.68 -9.12 -9.42
N VAL A 95 5.58 -9.69 -8.62
CA VAL A 95 5.63 -9.38 -7.18
C VAL A 95 5.93 -7.90 -7.01
N THR A 96 5.08 -7.20 -6.28
CA THR A 96 5.20 -5.76 -6.07
C THR A 96 5.44 -5.46 -4.60
N ASP A 97 6.45 -4.65 -4.33
CA ASP A 97 6.85 -4.22 -2.99
C ASP A 97 6.33 -2.80 -2.77
N TYR A 98 5.67 -2.57 -1.64
CA TYR A 98 5.02 -1.27 -1.42
C TYR A 98 5.11 -0.81 0.03
N CYS A 99 4.97 0.50 0.19
CA CYS A 99 4.81 1.15 1.49
C CYS A 99 3.52 1.95 1.47
N CYS A 100 2.66 1.74 2.45
CA CYS A 100 1.41 2.50 2.59
C CYS A 100 1.51 3.40 3.81
N SER A 101 1.29 4.69 3.62
CA SER A 101 1.23 5.67 4.70
C SER A 101 -0.23 6.04 4.94
N TYR A 102 -0.65 6.05 6.20
CA TYR A 102 -2.02 6.38 6.60
C TYR A 102 -2.01 7.83 7.07
N ILE A 103 -2.80 8.67 6.40
CA ILE A 103 -2.78 10.12 6.62
C ILE A 103 -4.08 10.53 7.30
N LYS A 104 -3.94 11.10 8.50
CA LYS A 104 -5.09 11.65 9.22
C LYS A 104 -5.39 13.05 8.70
N GLU A 105 -6.67 13.28 8.44
CA GLU A 105 -7.12 14.58 7.95
C GLU A 105 -8.01 15.27 8.97
#